data_a9e0f2dc76885acffda914aa383e0dd1
#
_entry.id   a9e0f2dc76885acffda914aa383e0dd1
#
_cell.length_a   1.000
_cell.length_b   1.000
_cell.length_c   1.000
_cell.angle_alpha   90.00
_cell.angle_beta   90.00
_cell.angle_gamma   90.00
#
_symmetry.space_group_name_H-M   'P 1'
#
loop_
_entity.id
_entity.type
_entity.pdbx_description
1 polymer ?
#
loop_
_entity_poly.entity_id
_entity_poly.type
_entity_poly.pdbx_seq_one_letter_code
_entity_poly.pdbx_strand_id
1 'polypeptide(L)'
;MPAAARVTDPHSCPMETPAPAPTPHVGGPIIGPGEATVLIGGLPAAVVGDLATCVGPPDAIAKGSGTVLIGGRPAARMGDSTEHGGSIVLGNPTVMIGG
;
A
#
# COMPACT_ATOMS: atom_id res chain seq x y z
N MET A 1 -10.08 13.68 2.44
CA MET A 1 -8.66 13.43 2.13
C MET A 1 -8.21 12.22 2.94
N PRO A 2 -7.76 11.14 2.29
CA PRO A 2 -7.29 9.96 3.01
C PRO A 2 -5.93 10.18 3.68
N ALA A 3 -5.67 9.42 4.72
CA ALA A 3 -4.39 9.43 5.41
C ALA A 3 -3.28 8.88 4.54
N ALA A 4 -2.09 9.49 4.59
CA ALA A 4 -0.94 9.05 3.82
C ALA A 4 -0.47 7.67 4.28
N ALA A 5 -0.22 6.77 3.34
CA ALA A 5 0.34 5.44 3.62
C ALA A 5 1.85 5.47 3.69
N ARG A 6 2.41 4.57 4.49
CA ARG A 6 3.85 4.47 4.71
C ARG A 6 4.29 3.03 4.57
N VAL A 7 5.58 2.83 4.32
CA VAL A 7 6.18 1.50 4.51
C VAL A 7 5.86 1.01 5.93
N THR A 8 5.47 -0.22 6.08
CA THR A 8 4.96 -0.92 7.25
C THR A 8 3.46 -0.79 7.53
N ASP A 9 2.74 0.14 6.88
CA ASP A 9 1.30 0.19 7.01
C ASP A 9 0.66 -1.06 6.38
N PRO A 10 -0.36 -1.65 7.04
CA PRO A 10 -0.96 -2.89 6.55
C PRO A 10 -1.94 -2.67 5.40
N HIS A 11 -2.09 -3.70 4.57
CA HIS A 11 -3.12 -3.77 3.55
C HIS A 11 -3.90 -5.08 3.68
N SER A 12 -5.12 -5.10 3.14
CA SER A 12 -5.91 -6.32 3.02
C SER A 12 -5.70 -6.97 1.65
N CYS A 13 -5.83 -8.29 1.58
CA CYS A 13 -5.74 -9.03 0.33
C CYS A 13 -6.86 -10.06 0.28
N PRO A 14 -7.86 -9.91 -0.62
CA PRO A 14 -9.00 -10.81 -0.68
C PRO A 14 -8.78 -12.04 -1.53
N MET A 15 -7.63 -12.17 -2.18
CA MET A 15 -7.39 -13.27 -3.11
C MET A 15 -7.12 -14.59 -2.40
N GLU A 16 -7.34 -15.68 -3.14
CA GLU A 16 -7.01 -17.03 -2.71
C GLU A 16 -6.13 -17.69 -3.76
N THR A 17 -5.17 -18.52 -3.31
CA THR A 17 -4.41 -19.36 -4.22
C THR A 17 -5.25 -20.60 -4.55
N PRO A 18 -5.59 -20.85 -5.83
CA PRO A 18 -6.34 -22.04 -6.21
C PRO A 18 -5.57 -23.30 -5.88
N ALA A 19 -6.24 -24.23 -5.20
CA ALA A 19 -5.68 -25.53 -4.83
C ALA A 19 -6.84 -26.48 -4.51
N PRO A 20 -6.59 -27.78 -4.30
CA PRO A 20 -7.63 -28.67 -3.78
C PRO A 20 -8.26 -28.13 -2.49
N ALA A 21 -7.44 -27.46 -1.66
CA ALA A 21 -7.89 -26.69 -0.51
C ALA A 21 -7.43 -25.24 -0.75
N PRO A 22 -8.32 -24.31 -1.18
CA PRO A 22 -7.92 -22.94 -1.44
C PRO A 22 -7.29 -22.30 -0.22
N THR A 23 -6.14 -21.64 -0.43
CA THR A 23 -5.43 -20.95 0.64
C THR A 23 -5.65 -19.45 0.48
N PRO A 24 -6.29 -18.79 1.46
CA PRO A 24 -6.47 -17.34 1.42
C PRO A 24 -5.13 -16.62 1.44
N HIS A 25 -5.01 -15.57 0.66
CA HIS A 25 -3.90 -14.63 0.81
C HIS A 25 -4.12 -13.80 2.06
N VAL A 26 -3.12 -13.73 2.92
CA VAL A 26 -3.16 -12.89 4.11
C VAL A 26 -2.41 -11.61 3.79
N GLY A 27 -3.10 -10.47 3.92
CA GLY A 27 -2.48 -9.17 3.79
C GLY A 27 -1.49 -8.92 4.93
N GLY A 28 -0.69 -7.90 4.78
CA GLY A 28 0.31 -7.55 5.78
C GLY A 28 0.90 -6.18 5.50
N PRO A 29 2.08 -5.87 6.05
CA PRO A 29 2.67 -4.56 5.88
C PRO A 29 3.14 -4.30 4.45
N ILE A 30 3.12 -3.02 4.07
CA ILE A 30 3.78 -2.55 2.85
C ILE A 30 5.28 -2.72 3.06
N ILE A 31 5.93 -3.45 2.15
CA ILE A 31 7.37 -3.73 2.25
C ILE A 31 8.18 -2.55 1.72
N GLY A 32 7.71 -1.92 0.71
CA GLY A 32 8.41 -0.81 0.07
C GLY A 32 9.02 -1.16 -1.26
N PRO A 33 10.08 -0.45 -1.62
CA PRO A 33 11.02 0.30 -0.77
C PRO A 33 10.54 1.66 -0.24
N GLY A 34 9.44 2.19 -0.78
CA GLY A 34 9.01 3.54 -0.43
C GLY A 34 9.95 4.62 -0.94
N GLU A 35 9.71 5.86 -0.55
CA GLU A 35 10.60 6.98 -0.87
C GLU A 35 11.32 7.44 0.39
N ALA A 36 12.57 7.00 0.52
CA ALA A 36 13.35 7.22 1.75
C ALA A 36 13.67 8.69 2.00
N THR A 37 13.56 9.55 1.00
CA THR A 37 13.79 11.00 1.16
C THR A 37 12.56 11.73 1.68
N VAL A 38 11.41 11.07 1.75
CA VAL A 38 10.16 11.64 2.27
C VAL A 38 9.66 10.75 3.39
N LEU A 39 9.76 11.24 4.62
CA LEU A 39 9.31 10.51 5.80
C LEU A 39 7.96 11.02 6.26
N ILE A 40 7.05 10.10 6.56
CA ILE A 40 5.74 10.39 7.11
C ILE A 40 5.66 9.70 8.46
N GLY A 41 5.64 10.48 9.54
CA GLY A 41 5.70 9.91 10.89
C GLY A 41 6.97 9.10 11.15
N GLY A 42 8.09 9.47 10.52
CA GLY A 42 9.37 8.79 10.69
C GLY A 42 9.57 7.57 9.79
N LEU A 43 8.60 7.23 8.93
CA LEU A 43 8.67 6.07 8.03
C LEU A 43 8.65 6.53 6.57
N PRO A 44 9.35 5.82 5.66
CA PRO A 44 9.32 6.17 4.24
C PRO A 44 7.90 6.19 3.69
N ALA A 45 7.60 7.22 2.89
CA ALA A 45 6.30 7.33 2.24
C ALA A 45 6.10 6.18 1.24
N ALA A 46 4.90 5.59 1.23
CA ALA A 46 4.55 4.57 0.25
C ALA A 46 4.04 5.23 -1.03
N VAL A 47 4.36 4.64 -2.16
CA VAL A 47 3.97 5.13 -3.48
C VAL A 47 3.50 3.97 -4.36
N VAL A 48 2.83 4.31 -5.47
CA VAL A 48 2.40 3.30 -6.44
C VAL A 48 3.62 2.50 -6.92
N GLY A 49 3.45 1.19 -7.01
CA GLY A 49 4.50 0.26 -7.38
C GLY A 49 5.25 -0.36 -6.21
N ASP A 50 5.08 0.16 -4.98
CA ASP A 50 5.67 -0.45 -3.80
C ASP A 50 5.06 -1.83 -3.55
N LEU A 51 5.90 -2.77 -3.12
CA LEU A 51 5.46 -4.13 -2.82
C LEU A 51 4.82 -4.18 -1.44
N ALA A 52 3.85 -5.07 -1.30
CA ALA A 52 3.15 -5.32 -0.06
C ALA A 52 3.14 -6.83 0.24
N THR A 53 3.24 -7.18 1.51
CA THR A 53 3.27 -8.57 1.94
C THR A 53 1.95 -9.27 1.61
N CYS A 54 2.04 -10.42 0.94
CA CYS A 54 0.88 -11.27 0.69
C CYS A 54 1.32 -12.73 0.70
N VAL A 55 0.48 -13.61 1.22
CA VAL A 55 0.73 -15.05 1.13
C VAL A 55 0.48 -15.48 -0.30
N GLY A 56 1.52 -16.02 -0.97
CA GLY A 56 1.52 -16.29 -2.41
C GLY A 56 2.36 -15.23 -3.14
N PRO A 57 2.02 -14.89 -4.39
CA PRO A 57 2.75 -13.85 -5.10
C PRO A 57 2.67 -12.50 -4.36
N PRO A 58 3.74 -11.70 -4.33
CA PRO A 58 3.69 -10.39 -3.71
C PRO A 58 2.62 -9.51 -4.34
N ASP A 59 1.95 -8.72 -3.49
CA ASP A 59 1.02 -7.70 -3.95
C ASP A 59 1.79 -6.39 -4.22
N ALA A 60 1.19 -5.48 -4.93
CA ALA A 60 1.77 -4.17 -5.20
C ALA A 60 0.69 -3.09 -5.15
N ILE A 61 1.08 -1.88 -4.74
CA ILE A 61 0.16 -0.75 -4.70
C ILE A 61 -0.16 -0.34 -6.14
N ALA A 62 -1.43 -0.37 -6.51
CA ALA A 62 -1.88 -0.12 -7.88
C ALA A 62 -2.44 1.28 -8.08
N LYS A 63 -2.89 1.95 -7.01
CA LYS A 63 -3.53 3.25 -7.09
C LYS A 63 -2.95 4.20 -6.05
N GLY A 64 -2.87 5.46 -6.40
CA GLY A 64 -2.42 6.53 -5.51
C GLY A 64 -3.06 7.86 -5.88
N SER A 65 -2.55 8.94 -5.29
CA SER A 65 -3.05 10.28 -5.55
C SER A 65 -2.87 10.67 -7.02
N GLY A 66 -3.90 11.26 -7.61
CA GLY A 66 -3.80 11.82 -8.95
C GLY A 66 -3.10 13.19 -9.00
N THR A 67 -2.85 13.81 -7.86
CA THR A 67 -2.31 15.17 -7.79
C THR A 67 -1.03 15.30 -6.98
N VAL A 68 -0.72 14.33 -6.11
CA VAL A 68 0.47 14.37 -5.25
C VAL A 68 1.43 13.28 -5.68
N LEU A 69 2.62 13.69 -6.09
CA LEU A 69 3.71 12.77 -6.46
C LEU A 69 4.80 12.83 -5.41
N ILE A 70 5.33 11.67 -5.06
CA ILE A 70 6.47 11.52 -4.15
C ILE A 70 7.53 10.72 -4.91
N GLY A 71 8.70 11.30 -5.10
CA GLY A 71 9.75 10.66 -5.89
C GLY A 71 9.32 10.39 -7.34
N GLY A 72 8.42 11.20 -7.89
CA GLY A 72 7.91 11.05 -9.25
C GLY A 72 6.81 10.01 -9.42
N ARG A 73 6.31 9.43 -8.32
CA ARG A 73 5.24 8.42 -8.34
C ARG A 73 4.05 8.89 -7.51
N PRO A 74 2.81 8.49 -7.90
CA PRO A 74 1.63 8.83 -7.10
C PRO A 74 1.77 8.37 -5.66
N ALA A 75 1.49 9.28 -4.72
CA ALA A 75 1.54 8.98 -3.29
C ALA A 75 0.42 8.01 -2.92
N ALA A 76 0.75 6.95 -2.18
CA ALA A 76 -0.23 5.99 -1.72
C ALA A 76 -0.95 6.49 -0.46
N ARG A 77 -2.21 6.09 -0.29
CA ARG A 77 -3.07 6.56 0.79
C ARG A 77 -3.90 5.40 1.34
N MET A 78 -4.39 5.55 2.57
CA MET A 78 -5.36 4.63 3.11
C MET A 78 -6.57 4.53 2.17
N GLY A 79 -6.99 3.30 1.85
CA GLY A 79 -8.09 3.04 0.93
C GLY A 79 -7.66 2.85 -0.53
N ASP A 80 -6.41 3.15 -0.88
CA ASP A 80 -5.92 2.90 -2.23
C ASP A 80 -5.81 1.40 -2.50
N SER A 81 -6.14 1.00 -3.74
CA SER A 81 -6.20 -0.39 -4.12
C SER A 81 -4.84 -0.99 -4.44
N THR A 82 -4.73 -2.29 -4.24
CA THR A 82 -3.58 -3.10 -4.61
C THR A 82 -3.91 -3.97 -5.80
N GLU A 83 -2.88 -4.56 -6.45
CA GLU A 83 -3.07 -5.37 -7.64
C GLU A 83 -3.89 -6.63 -7.38
N HIS A 84 -3.85 -7.17 -6.17
CA HIS A 84 -4.67 -8.32 -5.80
C HIS A 84 -6.12 -7.95 -5.48
N GLY A 85 -6.51 -6.69 -5.62
CA GLY A 85 -7.88 -6.24 -5.36
C GLY A 85 -8.16 -5.89 -3.90
N GLY A 86 -7.14 -5.83 -3.07
CA GLY A 86 -7.25 -5.37 -1.70
C GLY A 86 -7.09 -3.86 -1.58
N SER A 87 -6.95 -3.38 -0.35
CA SER A 87 -6.75 -1.96 -0.09
C SER A 87 -5.84 -1.73 1.11
N ILE A 88 -5.20 -0.57 1.15
CA ILE A 88 -4.41 -0.12 2.29
C ILE A 88 -5.38 0.25 3.41
N VAL A 89 -5.18 -0.34 4.60
CA VAL A 89 -6.14 -0.22 5.69
C VAL A 89 -5.74 0.74 6.81
N LEU A 90 -4.48 1.19 6.83
CA LEU A 90 -4.00 2.20 7.78
C LEU A 90 -3.14 3.23 7.07
N GLY A 91 -3.02 4.39 7.68
CA GLY A 91 -2.14 5.46 7.25
C GLY A 91 -1.84 6.40 8.43
N ASN A 92 -1.03 7.42 8.20
CA ASN A 92 -0.74 8.41 9.23
C ASN A 92 -1.85 9.47 9.28
N PRO A 93 -2.65 9.52 10.34
CA PRO A 93 -3.79 10.44 10.41
C PRO A 93 -3.39 11.91 10.50
N THR A 94 -2.12 12.22 10.75
CA THR A 94 -1.64 13.60 10.78
C THR A 94 -1.22 14.13 9.41
N VAL A 95 -1.14 13.27 8.40
CA VAL A 95 -0.78 13.65 7.03
C VAL A 95 -1.85 13.16 6.08
N MET A 96 -2.56 14.09 5.46
CA MET A 96 -3.63 13.78 4.52
C MET A 96 -3.18 14.10 3.10
N ILE A 97 -3.52 13.21 2.17
CA ILE A 97 -3.17 13.36 0.75
C ILE A 97 -4.46 13.33 -0.06
N GLY A 98 -4.72 14.42 -0.77
CA GLY A 98 -5.88 14.55 -1.63
C GLY A 98 -5.69 13.93 -3.02
N GLY A 99 -6.62 14.20 -3.88
CA GLY A 99 -6.59 13.78 -5.26
C GLY A 99 -7.10 12.42 -5.54
#